data_f2253d66a09fe7cba353d3bd2c667d01
#
_entry.id   f2253d66a09fe7cba353d3bd2c667d01
#
_cell.length_a   1.000
_cell.length_b   1.000
_cell.length_c   1.000
_cell.angle_alpha   90.00
_cell.angle_beta   90.00
_cell.angle_gamma   90.00
#
_symmetry.space_group_name_H-M   'P 1'
#
loop_
_entity.id
_entity.type
_entity.pdbx_description
1 polymer ?
#
loop_
_entity_poly.entity_id
_entity_poly.type
_entity_poly.pdbx_seq_one_letter_code
_entity_poly.pdbx_strand_id
1 'polypeptide(L)'
;MNLIAPAVLSQQAYIAICATANKGSIVNIASVSAIRPSPGTAAYGAAKAGLVNLTRSLAQEWAPDVRVNVIIAGLAKTESAFDHYGGPEGIAKIEQRMPMQRMATPEDIAKACMYLCSDQADYISGASLEVHGGGEPPAFLSLQQDD
;
A
#
# COMPACT_ATOMS: atom_id res chain seq x y z
N MET A 1 -6.13 7.87 -12.50
CA MET A 1 -5.95 8.48 -11.17
C MET A 1 -4.89 7.79 -10.30
N ASN A 2 -4.80 6.46 -10.26
CA ASN A 2 -3.93 5.72 -9.31
C ASN A 2 -2.41 5.78 -9.55
N LEU A 3 -1.93 6.40 -10.62
CA LEU A 3 -0.51 6.63 -10.92
C LEU A 3 -0.22 8.12 -11.16
N ILE A 4 -0.94 8.75 -12.07
CA ILE A 4 -0.63 10.14 -12.48
C ILE A 4 -0.84 11.12 -11.31
N ALA A 5 -1.96 11.01 -10.57
CA ALA A 5 -2.21 11.91 -9.45
C ALA A 5 -1.15 11.79 -8.33
N PRO A 6 -0.78 10.56 -7.86
CA PRO A 6 0.35 10.42 -6.94
C PRO A 6 1.68 10.97 -7.48
N ALA A 7 1.97 10.80 -8.77
CA ALA A 7 3.19 11.34 -9.37
C ALA A 7 3.22 12.88 -9.28
N VAL A 8 2.13 13.54 -9.68
CA VAL A 8 2.00 15.00 -9.61
C VAL A 8 2.06 15.49 -8.16
N LEU A 9 1.33 14.83 -7.25
CA LEU A 9 1.33 15.20 -5.83
C LEU A 9 2.70 15.01 -5.18
N SER A 10 3.40 13.92 -5.49
CA SER A 10 4.76 13.70 -5.00
C SER A 10 5.72 14.78 -5.48
N GLN A 11 5.63 15.20 -6.75
CA GLN A 11 6.45 16.28 -7.29
C GLN A 11 6.18 17.62 -6.58
N GLN A 12 4.91 17.95 -6.34
CA GLN A 12 4.55 19.19 -5.64
C GLN A 12 4.97 19.15 -4.17
N ALA A 13 4.82 17.99 -3.51
CA ALA A 13 5.27 17.80 -2.14
C ALA A 13 6.79 17.94 -2.03
N TYR A 14 7.57 17.36 -2.95
CA TYR A 14 9.02 17.52 -3.02
C TYR A 14 9.42 19.00 -3.08
N ILE A 15 8.83 19.76 -4.01
CA ILE A 15 9.11 21.19 -4.14
C ILE A 15 8.81 21.95 -2.84
N ALA A 16 7.66 21.67 -2.20
CA ALA A 16 7.27 22.31 -0.97
C ALA A 16 8.19 21.95 0.20
N ILE A 17 8.60 20.68 0.32
CA ILE A 17 9.53 20.21 1.37
C ILE A 17 10.88 20.90 1.22
N CYS A 18 11.46 20.93 0.02
CA CYS A 18 12.74 21.57 -0.22
C CYS A 18 12.70 23.08 0.04
N ALA A 19 11.56 23.73 -0.21
CA ALA A 19 11.40 25.16 0.05
C ALA A 19 11.24 25.51 1.55
N THR A 20 10.80 24.57 2.40
CA THR A 20 10.42 24.86 3.79
C THR A 20 11.28 24.17 4.84
N ALA A 21 11.63 22.91 4.64
CA ALA A 21 12.22 22.07 5.68
C ALA A 21 13.61 21.50 5.32
N ASN A 22 14.00 21.55 4.04
CA ASN A 22 15.22 20.93 3.47
C ASN A 22 15.31 19.40 3.61
N LYS A 23 14.45 18.76 4.39
CA LYS A 23 14.34 17.31 4.54
C LYS A 23 12.90 16.90 4.77
N GLY A 24 12.53 15.72 4.24
CA GLY A 24 11.19 15.19 4.45
C GLY A 24 11.00 13.74 4.03
N SER A 25 9.76 13.29 4.12
CA SER A 25 9.38 11.94 3.73
C SER A 25 8.05 11.96 2.98
N ILE A 26 7.97 11.16 1.92
CA ILE A 26 6.76 10.92 1.14
C ILE A 26 6.46 9.42 1.23
N VAL A 27 5.21 9.09 1.56
CA VAL A 27 4.74 7.71 1.59
C VAL A 27 3.59 7.54 0.62
N ASN A 28 3.82 6.77 -0.43
CA ASN A 28 2.78 6.39 -1.39
C ASN A 28 2.02 5.16 -0.90
N ILE A 29 0.72 5.07 -1.23
CA ILE A 29 -0.10 3.90 -0.91
C ILE A 29 -0.39 3.12 -2.19
N ALA A 30 0.22 1.96 -2.29
CA ALA A 30 -0.05 0.97 -3.33
C ALA A 30 -1.03 -0.11 -2.80
N SER A 31 -1.06 -1.26 -3.43
CA SER A 31 -1.94 -2.38 -3.12
C SER A 31 -1.22 -3.68 -3.41
N VAL A 32 -1.65 -4.76 -2.79
CA VAL A 32 -1.24 -6.13 -3.16
C VAL A 32 -1.48 -6.42 -4.64
N SER A 33 -2.43 -5.74 -5.28
CA SER A 33 -2.63 -5.77 -6.73
C SER A 33 -1.43 -5.25 -7.56
N ALA A 34 -0.47 -4.59 -6.93
CA ALA A 34 0.77 -4.16 -7.56
C ALA A 34 1.79 -5.29 -7.72
N ILE A 35 1.70 -6.33 -6.90
CA ILE A 35 2.70 -7.40 -6.78
C ILE A 35 2.16 -8.79 -7.13
N ARG A 36 0.87 -8.90 -7.43
CA ARG A 36 0.21 -10.13 -7.87
C ARG A 36 -0.79 -9.85 -9.00
N PRO A 37 -1.22 -10.88 -9.75
CA PRO A 37 -2.30 -10.71 -10.74
C PRO A 37 -3.57 -10.14 -10.11
N SER A 38 -4.24 -9.27 -10.85
CA SER A 38 -5.46 -8.58 -10.42
C SER A 38 -6.57 -8.75 -11.47
N PRO A 39 -7.16 -9.96 -11.62
CA PRO A 39 -8.23 -10.22 -12.56
C PRO A 39 -9.44 -9.31 -12.33
N GLY A 40 -10.04 -8.80 -13.39
CA GLY A 40 -11.14 -7.82 -13.32
C GLY A 40 -10.72 -6.39 -13.01
N THR A 41 -9.51 -6.18 -12.49
CA THR A 41 -8.97 -4.86 -12.15
C THR A 41 -7.54 -4.66 -12.68
N ALA A 42 -7.23 -5.20 -13.86
CA ALA A 42 -5.88 -5.19 -14.44
C ALA A 42 -5.27 -3.78 -14.56
N ALA A 43 -6.04 -2.79 -15.02
CA ALA A 43 -5.58 -1.40 -15.13
C ALA A 43 -5.23 -0.79 -13.76
N TYR A 44 -5.98 -1.13 -12.71
CA TYR A 44 -5.67 -0.74 -11.33
C TYR A 44 -4.37 -1.37 -10.86
N GLY A 45 -4.21 -2.69 -11.03
CA GLY A 45 -2.98 -3.40 -10.68
C GLY A 45 -1.76 -2.83 -11.39
N ALA A 46 -1.87 -2.59 -12.71
CA ALA A 46 -0.80 -1.96 -13.50
C ALA A 46 -0.43 -0.55 -12.99
N ALA A 47 -1.43 0.28 -12.65
CA ALA A 47 -1.19 1.61 -12.10
C ALA A 47 -0.50 1.54 -10.72
N LYS A 48 -0.89 0.60 -9.86
CA LYS A 48 -0.26 0.40 -8.54
C LYS A 48 1.15 -0.18 -8.65
N ALA A 49 1.41 -1.06 -9.62
CA ALA A 49 2.76 -1.53 -9.94
C ALA A 49 3.65 -0.38 -10.45
N GLY A 50 3.11 0.47 -11.32
CA GLY A 50 3.77 1.70 -11.77
C GLY A 50 4.11 2.64 -10.62
N LEU A 51 3.22 2.76 -9.62
CA LEU A 51 3.46 3.58 -8.43
C LEU A 51 4.59 3.03 -7.56
N VAL A 52 4.72 1.72 -7.45
CA VAL A 52 5.86 1.08 -6.74
C VAL A 52 7.17 1.41 -7.45
N ASN A 53 7.22 1.28 -8.78
CA ASN A 53 8.42 1.61 -9.55
C ASN A 53 8.74 3.11 -9.49
N LEU A 54 7.74 3.98 -9.65
CA LEU A 54 7.87 5.43 -9.50
C LEU A 54 8.49 5.79 -8.13
N THR A 55 7.99 5.21 -7.04
CA THR A 55 8.52 5.43 -5.69
C THR A 55 10.01 5.14 -5.60
N ARG A 56 10.47 4.02 -6.19
CA ARG A 56 11.88 3.63 -6.20
C ARG A 56 12.74 4.62 -6.99
N SER A 57 12.25 5.11 -8.12
CA SER A 57 12.94 6.11 -8.93
C SER A 57 13.07 7.44 -8.19
N LEU A 58 11.95 7.94 -7.65
CA LEU A 58 11.94 9.20 -6.89
C LEU A 58 12.81 9.15 -5.63
N ALA A 59 12.89 7.98 -4.98
CA ALA A 59 13.76 7.79 -3.84
C ALA A 59 15.25 8.00 -4.17
N GLN A 60 15.67 7.63 -5.39
CA GLN A 60 17.04 7.87 -5.85
C GLN A 60 17.24 9.31 -6.32
N GLU A 61 16.27 9.87 -7.02
CA GLU A 61 16.34 11.21 -7.58
C GLU A 61 16.35 12.30 -6.50
N TRP A 62 15.63 12.06 -5.37
CA TRP A 62 15.39 13.08 -4.34
C TRP A 62 16.23 12.90 -3.07
N ALA A 63 17.06 11.86 -3.04
CA ALA A 63 18.03 11.70 -1.96
C ALA A 63 19.13 12.77 -2.08
N PRO A 64 19.69 13.26 -0.95
CA PRO A 64 19.40 12.88 0.43
C PRO A 64 18.26 13.71 1.09
N ASP A 65 17.61 14.61 0.36
CA ASP A 65 16.72 15.62 0.92
C ASP A 65 15.33 15.05 1.27
N VAL A 66 14.78 14.17 0.41
CA VAL A 66 13.46 13.58 0.63
C VAL A 66 13.50 12.07 0.47
N ARG A 67 13.07 11.36 1.51
CA ARG A 67 12.86 9.91 1.46
C ARG A 67 11.51 9.62 0.81
N VAL A 68 11.46 8.62 -0.06
CA VAL A 68 10.22 8.22 -0.72
C VAL A 68 10.04 6.72 -0.56
N ASN A 69 8.94 6.32 0.07
CA ASN A 69 8.61 4.91 0.32
C ASN A 69 7.19 4.60 -0.14
N VAL A 70 6.87 3.32 -0.25
CA VAL A 70 5.52 2.88 -0.60
C VAL A 70 5.02 1.79 0.35
N ILE A 71 3.77 1.90 0.76
CA ILE A 71 3.06 0.84 1.47
C ILE A 71 2.26 0.03 0.46
N ILE A 72 2.44 -1.29 0.49
CA ILE A 72 1.63 -2.25 -0.25
C ILE A 72 0.54 -2.72 0.69
N ALA A 73 -0.62 -2.08 0.61
CA ALA A 73 -1.76 -2.39 1.46
C ALA A 73 -2.48 -3.66 0.98
N GLY A 74 -2.83 -4.52 1.93
CA GLY A 74 -3.74 -5.64 1.70
C GLY A 74 -5.20 -5.23 1.72
N LEU A 75 -6.07 -6.19 2.00
CA LEU A 75 -7.51 -5.95 2.16
C LEU A 75 -7.75 -5.15 3.44
N ALA A 76 -8.38 -3.99 3.31
CA ALA A 76 -8.67 -3.09 4.41
C ALA A 76 -10.19 -2.84 4.54
N LYS A 77 -10.67 -2.77 5.78
CA LYS A 77 -12.06 -2.41 6.10
C LYS A 77 -12.25 -0.91 5.89
N THR A 78 -12.77 -0.54 4.74
CA THR A 78 -13.23 0.80 4.41
C THR A 78 -14.75 0.77 4.23
N GLU A 79 -15.41 1.92 4.24
CA GLU A 79 -16.85 1.99 3.96
C GLU A 79 -17.20 1.30 2.63
N SER A 80 -16.41 1.54 1.59
CA SER A 80 -16.61 0.90 0.28
C SER A 80 -16.30 -0.61 0.26
N ALA A 81 -15.56 -1.13 1.23
CA ALA A 81 -15.27 -2.56 1.32
C ALA A 81 -16.53 -3.38 1.67
N PHE A 82 -17.43 -2.82 2.49
CA PHE A 82 -18.69 -3.47 2.83
C PHE A 82 -19.55 -3.74 1.59
N ASP A 83 -19.69 -2.74 0.72
CA ASP A 83 -20.45 -2.90 -0.51
C ASP A 83 -19.78 -3.86 -1.49
N HIS A 84 -18.45 -3.78 -1.58
CA HIS A 84 -17.67 -4.56 -2.54
C HIS A 84 -17.60 -6.05 -2.19
N TYR A 85 -17.53 -6.39 -0.90
CA TYR A 85 -17.32 -7.77 -0.43
C TYR A 85 -18.61 -8.45 0.08
N GLY A 86 -19.79 -7.90 -0.18
CA GLY A 86 -21.07 -8.52 0.18
C GLY A 86 -21.47 -8.35 1.64
N GLY A 87 -21.17 -7.19 2.20
CA GLY A 87 -21.56 -6.80 3.56
C GLY A 87 -20.82 -7.55 4.68
N PRO A 88 -21.38 -7.54 5.91
CA PRO A 88 -20.72 -8.14 7.07
C PRO A 88 -20.41 -9.63 6.93
N GLU A 89 -21.30 -10.40 6.28
CA GLU A 89 -21.09 -11.83 6.08
C GLU A 89 -19.95 -12.13 5.09
N GLY A 90 -19.86 -11.35 4.00
CA GLY A 90 -18.79 -11.48 3.03
C GLY A 90 -17.43 -11.14 3.64
N ILE A 91 -17.37 -10.07 4.44
CA ILE A 91 -16.18 -9.69 5.19
C ILE A 91 -15.77 -10.79 6.17
N ALA A 92 -16.70 -11.34 6.95
CA ALA A 92 -16.39 -12.41 7.89
C ALA A 92 -15.79 -13.65 7.21
N LYS A 93 -16.30 -14.04 6.03
CA LYS A 93 -15.73 -15.12 5.23
C LYS A 93 -14.31 -14.84 4.75
N ILE A 94 -14.01 -13.59 4.39
CA ILE A 94 -12.67 -13.16 4.00
C ILE A 94 -11.74 -13.24 5.21
N GLU A 95 -12.16 -12.69 6.35
CA GLU A 95 -11.36 -12.65 7.58
C GLU A 95 -10.97 -14.04 8.07
N GLN A 96 -11.89 -15.00 8.04
CA GLN A 96 -11.62 -16.39 8.39
C GLN A 96 -10.51 -17.04 7.56
N ARG A 97 -10.31 -16.58 6.32
CA ARG A 97 -9.27 -17.07 5.41
C ARG A 97 -7.94 -16.32 5.51
N MET A 98 -7.92 -15.18 6.17
CA MET A 98 -6.69 -14.39 6.33
C MET A 98 -5.83 -14.97 7.46
N PRO A 99 -4.49 -15.00 7.32
CA PRO A 99 -3.59 -15.47 8.38
C PRO A 99 -3.78 -14.73 9.72
N MET A 100 -4.01 -13.42 9.67
CA MET A 100 -4.28 -12.60 10.87
C MET A 100 -5.74 -12.67 11.33
N GLN A 101 -6.61 -13.45 10.66
CA GLN A 101 -8.03 -13.62 10.95
C GLN A 101 -8.82 -12.31 11.05
N ARG A 102 -8.34 -11.28 10.41
CA ARG A 102 -9.00 -10.00 10.23
C ARG A 102 -8.45 -9.25 9.02
N MET A 103 -9.26 -8.40 8.44
CA MET A 103 -8.79 -7.40 7.48
C MET A 103 -8.03 -6.29 8.21
N ALA A 104 -7.16 -5.59 7.50
CA ALA A 104 -6.52 -4.39 8.02
C ALA A 104 -7.56 -3.30 8.29
N THR A 105 -7.29 -2.44 9.26
CA THR A 105 -8.03 -1.20 9.45
C THR A 105 -7.24 -0.03 8.83
N PRO A 106 -7.88 1.12 8.57
CA PRO A 106 -7.16 2.32 8.17
C PRO A 106 -6.04 2.70 9.14
N GLU A 107 -6.23 2.45 10.44
CA GLU A 107 -5.24 2.71 11.49
C GLU A 107 -4.00 1.80 11.36
N ASP A 108 -4.14 0.56 10.91
CA ASP A 108 -2.99 -0.32 10.66
C ASP A 108 -2.09 0.27 9.57
N ILE A 109 -2.69 0.80 8.50
CA ILE A 109 -1.97 1.47 7.42
C ILE A 109 -1.36 2.80 7.91
N ALA A 110 -2.12 3.58 8.69
CA ALA A 110 -1.66 4.85 9.24
C ALA A 110 -0.43 4.68 10.15
N LYS A 111 -0.40 3.64 11.00
CA LYS A 111 0.77 3.32 11.85
C LYS A 111 2.02 3.04 11.01
N ALA A 112 1.89 2.31 9.91
CA ALA A 112 2.99 2.07 9.00
C ALA A 112 3.46 3.36 8.30
N CYS A 113 2.53 4.24 7.90
CA CYS A 113 2.86 5.57 7.37
C CYS A 113 3.64 6.39 8.40
N MET A 114 3.17 6.45 9.65
CA MET A 114 3.82 7.19 10.72
C MET A 114 5.24 6.69 10.99
N TYR A 115 5.45 5.37 10.98
CA TYR A 115 6.78 4.79 11.08
C TYR A 115 7.70 5.24 9.95
N LEU A 116 7.26 5.12 8.69
CA LEU A 116 8.06 5.51 7.53
C LEU A 116 8.31 7.04 7.45
N CYS A 117 7.45 7.85 8.06
CA CYS A 117 7.63 9.28 8.15
C CYS A 117 8.53 9.72 9.32
N SER A 118 8.74 8.85 10.32
CA SER A 118 9.51 9.17 11.52
C SER A 118 11.02 9.08 11.31
N ASP A 119 11.79 9.60 12.28
CA ASP A 119 13.25 9.50 12.33
C ASP A 119 13.75 8.05 12.52
N GLN A 120 12.88 7.13 12.97
CA GLN A 120 13.22 5.72 13.08
C GLN A 120 13.43 5.05 11.70
N ALA A 121 12.96 5.71 10.63
CA ALA A 121 13.10 5.28 9.26
C ALA A 121 14.03 6.18 8.43
N ASP A 122 14.96 6.88 9.06
CA ASP A 122 15.80 7.89 8.41
C ASP A 122 16.73 7.32 7.31
N TYR A 123 17.05 6.04 7.38
CA TYR A 123 17.81 5.31 6.35
C TYR A 123 16.94 4.44 5.43
N ILE A 124 15.61 4.57 5.51
CA ILE A 124 14.66 3.82 4.67
C ILE A 124 14.14 4.74 3.57
N SER A 125 14.60 4.51 2.33
CA SER A 125 14.12 5.19 1.12
C SER A 125 14.09 4.21 -0.04
N GLY A 126 13.05 4.25 -0.86
CA GLY A 126 12.78 3.31 -1.95
C GLY A 126 12.18 1.96 -1.51
N ALA A 127 11.86 1.82 -0.24
CA ALA A 127 11.29 0.58 0.29
C ALA A 127 9.82 0.40 -0.09
N SER A 128 9.44 -0.89 -0.25
CA SER A 128 8.06 -1.32 -0.36
C SER A 128 7.71 -2.10 0.91
N LEU A 129 6.92 -1.49 1.78
CA LEU A 129 6.48 -2.11 3.03
C LEU A 129 5.12 -2.78 2.83
N GLU A 130 5.08 -4.09 2.93
CA GLU A 130 3.86 -4.87 2.82
C GLU A 130 3.09 -4.84 4.16
N VAL A 131 1.86 -4.33 4.12
CA VAL A 131 0.95 -4.25 5.27
C VAL A 131 -0.34 -4.97 4.90
N HIS A 132 -0.31 -6.30 4.95
CA HIS A 132 -1.37 -7.16 4.45
C HIS A 132 -1.67 -8.38 5.35
N GLY A 133 -1.13 -8.41 6.58
CA GLY A 133 -1.46 -9.46 7.55
C GLY A 133 -1.08 -10.88 7.14
N GLY A 134 0.03 -11.05 6.41
CA GLY A 134 0.48 -12.34 5.87
C GLY A 134 -0.02 -12.63 4.45
N GLY A 135 -0.86 -11.74 3.90
CA GLY A 135 -1.39 -11.86 2.54
C GLY A 135 -2.58 -12.82 2.42
N GLU A 136 -2.98 -13.10 1.20
CA GLU A 136 -4.05 -14.04 0.89
C GLU A 136 -3.44 -15.44 0.71
N PRO A 137 -4.01 -16.48 1.33
CA PRO A 137 -3.50 -17.84 1.14
C PRO A 137 -3.67 -18.28 -0.33
N PRO A 138 -2.77 -19.15 -0.84
CA PRO A 138 -2.94 -19.74 -2.15
C PRO A 138 -4.29 -20.43 -2.30
N ALA A 139 -4.98 -20.23 -3.43
CA ALA A 139 -6.34 -20.71 -3.65
C ALA A 139 -6.48 -22.24 -3.50
N PHE A 140 -5.42 -23.02 -3.81
CA PHE A 140 -5.48 -24.48 -3.68
C PHE A 140 -5.60 -24.97 -2.22
N LEU A 141 -5.19 -24.15 -1.25
CA LEU A 141 -5.34 -24.52 0.17
C LEU A 141 -6.79 -24.47 0.62
N SER A 142 -7.64 -23.68 -0.03
CA SER A 142 -9.07 -23.66 0.29
C SER A 142 -9.81 -24.93 -0.14
N LEU A 143 -9.26 -25.69 -1.10
CA LEU A 143 -9.84 -26.96 -1.55
C LEU A 143 -9.60 -28.11 -0.56
N GLN A 144 -8.72 -27.95 0.42
CA GLN A 144 -8.41 -28.96 1.43
C GLN A 144 -9.23 -28.80 2.73
N GLN A 145 -10.01 -27.74 2.84
CA GLN A 145 -10.78 -27.42 4.05
C GLN A 145 -12.28 -27.79 3.95
N ASP A 146 -12.71 -28.32 2.81
CA ASP A 146 -14.11 -28.73 2.58
C ASP A 146 -14.32 -30.25 2.84
N ASP A 147 -13.38 -30.96 3.50
CA ASP A 147 -13.49 -32.30 4.06
C ASP A 147 -13.58 -32.18 5.61
#